data_de3220e50483228a0e6d5e18e61a27dd
#
_entry.id   de3220e50483228a0e6d5e18e61a27dd
#
_cell.length_a   1.000
_cell.length_b   1.000
_cell.length_c   1.000
_cell.angle_alpha   90.00
_cell.angle_beta   90.00
_cell.angle_gamma   90.00
#
_symmetry.space_group_name_H-M   'P 1'
#
loop_
_entity.id
_entity.type
_entity.pdbx_description
1 polymer ?
#
loop_
_entity_poly.entity_id
_entity_poly.type
_entity_poly.pdbx_seq_one_letter_code
_entity_poly.pdbx_strand_id
1 'polypeptide(L)'
;MAETLFMIHGMWGGPWYWAGYRRLFEAAGHRTFAATLPFHDIAPGQPPDPRLGCASLLDYADALARQIGELEQKPVLIGHSMGGLLAQMLASRGLARAVVLLAPASPAGILALSPSVIRSFWRIATRWGFWQRPTRQGFDEAVYSMLHRLPPTLQRETYDRFVHESGRATFEIGLWPLDLRHASRLDASRIDCPMLIIAGREDRITPVRVVRQVAQRYRRVATYLELPNHAHWLVAEPGWEQIVAAIDHWLHAVGPAHRTISLISAGAAT
;
A
#
# COMPACT_ATOMS: atom_id res chain seq x y z
N MET A 1 -12.57 12.41 -16.52
CA MET A 1 -11.52 12.30 -17.58
C MET A 1 -10.79 10.98 -17.36
N ALA A 2 -10.38 10.32 -18.44
CA ALA A 2 -9.59 9.09 -18.37
C ALA A 2 -8.21 9.37 -17.76
N GLU A 3 -7.80 8.55 -16.78
CA GLU A 3 -6.51 8.65 -16.09
C GLU A 3 -5.68 7.41 -16.34
N THR A 4 -4.36 7.54 -16.25
CA THR A 4 -3.45 6.41 -16.17
C THR A 4 -3.23 6.06 -14.70
N LEU A 5 -3.68 4.89 -14.27
CA LEU A 5 -3.60 4.40 -12.89
C LEU A 5 -2.50 3.33 -12.79
N PHE A 6 -1.49 3.60 -11.97
CA PHE A 6 -0.37 2.69 -11.74
C PHE A 6 -0.49 2.12 -10.32
N MET A 7 -0.78 0.82 -10.22
CA MET A 7 -1.18 0.14 -8.98
C MET A 7 -0.02 -0.69 -8.42
N ILE A 8 0.30 -0.47 -7.13
CA ILE A 8 1.43 -1.09 -6.44
C ILE A 8 0.91 -1.94 -5.29
N HIS A 9 1.11 -3.26 -5.36
CA HIS A 9 0.64 -4.20 -4.34
C HIS A 9 1.42 -4.11 -3.03
N GLY A 10 0.83 -4.62 -1.95
CA GLY A 10 1.46 -4.77 -0.66
C GLY A 10 2.33 -6.02 -0.55
N MET A 11 2.84 -6.30 0.67
CA MET A 11 3.61 -7.50 0.98
C MET A 11 2.87 -8.78 0.59
N TRP A 12 3.62 -9.81 0.27
CA TRP A 12 3.16 -11.17 -0.08
C TRP A 12 2.27 -11.25 -1.30
N GLY A 13 2.10 -10.16 -2.04
CA GLY A 13 1.16 -10.05 -3.15
C GLY A 13 1.77 -10.10 -4.53
N GLY A 14 0.98 -9.60 -5.47
CA GLY A 14 1.33 -9.46 -6.88
C GLY A 14 0.26 -8.63 -7.59
N PRO A 15 0.35 -8.50 -8.93
CA PRO A 15 -0.62 -7.74 -9.74
C PRO A 15 -2.07 -8.18 -9.54
N TRP A 16 -2.28 -9.42 -9.13
CA TRP A 16 -3.59 -10.00 -8.89
C TRP A 16 -4.41 -9.33 -7.78
N TYR A 17 -3.77 -8.60 -6.84
CA TYR A 17 -4.43 -7.78 -5.84
C TYR A 17 -5.45 -6.83 -6.48
N TRP A 18 -5.13 -6.36 -7.65
CA TRP A 18 -5.82 -5.29 -8.34
C TRP A 18 -6.87 -5.75 -9.35
N ALA A 19 -7.11 -7.08 -9.49
CA ALA A 19 -8.01 -7.61 -10.52
C ALA A 19 -9.42 -6.99 -10.47
N GLY A 20 -10.01 -6.86 -9.27
CA GLY A 20 -11.31 -6.22 -9.07
C GLY A 20 -11.28 -4.71 -9.39
N TYR A 21 -10.32 -4.01 -8.83
CA TYR A 21 -10.10 -2.56 -9.04
C TYR A 21 -9.92 -2.23 -10.52
N ARG A 22 -9.05 -2.97 -11.21
CA ARG A 22 -8.79 -2.79 -12.63
C ARG A 22 -10.07 -2.90 -13.45
N ARG A 23 -10.84 -3.98 -13.22
CA ARG A 23 -12.11 -4.18 -13.93
C ARG A 23 -13.04 -2.98 -13.80
N LEU A 24 -13.20 -2.40 -12.61
CA LEU A 24 -14.08 -1.25 -12.40
C LEU A 24 -13.51 0.03 -12.96
N PHE A 25 -12.23 0.31 -12.79
CA PHE A 25 -11.59 1.50 -13.34
C PHE A 25 -11.52 1.46 -14.88
N GLU A 26 -11.25 0.30 -15.47
CA GLU A 26 -11.26 0.13 -16.93
C GLU A 26 -12.68 0.32 -17.50
N ALA A 27 -13.71 -0.16 -16.79
CA ALA A 27 -15.11 0.10 -17.15
C ALA A 27 -15.49 1.60 -17.03
N ALA A 28 -14.83 2.35 -16.13
CA ALA A 28 -14.96 3.79 -16.00
C ALA A 28 -14.11 4.58 -17.04
N GLY A 29 -13.38 3.89 -17.91
CA GLY A 29 -12.57 4.48 -18.98
C GLY A 29 -11.12 4.82 -18.60
N HIS A 30 -10.65 4.43 -17.42
CA HIS A 30 -9.25 4.61 -17.02
C HIS A 30 -8.33 3.58 -17.67
N ARG A 31 -7.07 3.94 -17.88
CA ARG A 31 -6.01 3.02 -18.29
C ARG A 31 -5.30 2.50 -17.05
N THR A 32 -5.22 1.17 -16.86
CA THR A 32 -4.67 0.59 -15.64
C THR A 32 -3.40 -0.22 -15.87
N PHE A 33 -2.43 -0.08 -14.96
CA PHE A 33 -1.23 -0.87 -14.87
C PHE A 33 -1.10 -1.42 -13.45
N ALA A 34 -0.96 -2.74 -13.30
CA ALA A 34 -0.67 -3.37 -12.04
C ALA A 34 0.80 -3.83 -12.04
N ALA A 35 1.62 -3.15 -11.25
CA ALA A 35 3.05 -3.42 -11.17
C ALA A 35 3.36 -4.78 -10.56
N THR A 36 4.39 -5.43 -11.06
CA THR A 36 5.04 -6.57 -10.41
C THR A 36 6.33 -6.09 -9.77
N LEU A 37 6.48 -6.29 -8.46
CA LEU A 37 7.72 -5.98 -7.77
C LEU A 37 8.82 -7.01 -8.14
N PRO A 38 10.10 -6.63 -8.08
CA PRO A 38 11.20 -7.56 -8.31
C PRO A 38 11.05 -8.86 -7.50
N PHE A 39 11.25 -10.00 -8.14
CA PHE A 39 11.12 -11.36 -7.57
C PHE A 39 9.70 -11.79 -7.17
N HIS A 40 8.67 -11.02 -7.50
CA HIS A 40 7.26 -11.37 -7.25
C HIS A 40 6.56 -11.97 -8.47
N ASP A 41 7.23 -12.08 -9.60
CA ASP A 41 6.77 -12.82 -10.80
C ASP A 41 7.00 -14.32 -10.60
N ILE A 42 6.23 -14.90 -9.69
CA ILE A 42 6.34 -16.30 -9.28
C ILE A 42 4.95 -16.89 -9.02
N ALA A 43 4.74 -18.12 -9.42
CA ALA A 43 3.49 -18.82 -9.12
C ALA A 43 3.38 -19.13 -7.61
N PRO A 44 2.17 -19.02 -7.03
CA PRO A 44 1.93 -19.42 -5.65
C PRO A 44 2.41 -20.83 -5.34
N GLY A 45 3.02 -21.02 -4.17
CA GLY A 45 3.56 -22.33 -3.76
C GLY A 45 4.95 -22.66 -4.28
N GLN A 46 5.47 -21.91 -5.25
CA GLN A 46 6.86 -22.10 -5.72
C GLN A 46 7.87 -21.52 -4.70
N PRO A 47 9.07 -22.11 -4.60
CA PRO A 47 10.12 -21.58 -3.75
C PRO A 47 10.55 -20.18 -4.23
N PRO A 48 10.74 -19.22 -3.33
CA PRO A 48 11.15 -17.86 -3.70
C PRO A 48 12.59 -17.83 -4.22
N ASP A 49 12.90 -16.85 -5.06
CA ASP A 49 14.28 -16.52 -5.38
C ASP A 49 15.01 -16.09 -4.08
N PRO A 50 16.15 -16.70 -3.72
CA PRO A 50 16.89 -16.34 -2.52
C PRO A 50 17.28 -14.86 -2.45
N ARG A 51 17.49 -14.19 -3.58
CA ARG A 51 17.83 -12.76 -3.67
C ARG A 51 16.70 -11.87 -3.14
N LEU A 52 15.46 -12.33 -3.20
CA LEU A 52 14.31 -11.63 -2.63
C LEU A 52 14.55 -11.23 -1.17
N GLY A 53 15.16 -12.12 -0.37
CA GLY A 53 15.38 -11.85 1.06
C GLY A 53 16.15 -10.57 1.36
N CYS A 54 17.00 -10.12 0.44
CA CYS A 54 17.83 -8.93 0.55
C CYS A 54 17.34 -7.74 -0.28
N ALA A 55 16.26 -7.88 -1.04
CA ALA A 55 15.69 -6.78 -1.83
C ALA A 55 15.21 -5.65 -0.91
N SER A 56 15.71 -4.43 -1.13
CA SER A 56 15.39 -3.23 -0.35
C SER A 56 14.14 -2.53 -0.91
N LEU A 57 13.49 -1.72 -0.09
CA LEU A 57 12.50 -0.74 -0.56
C LEU A 57 13.08 0.18 -1.65
N LEU A 58 14.38 0.50 -1.59
CA LEU A 58 15.05 1.30 -2.61
C LEU A 58 15.09 0.56 -3.95
N ASP A 59 15.42 -0.73 -3.94
CA ASP A 59 15.44 -1.56 -5.16
C ASP A 59 14.04 -1.65 -5.79
N TYR A 60 13.00 -1.80 -4.96
CA TYR A 60 11.60 -1.78 -5.41
C TYR A 60 11.22 -0.43 -6.01
N ALA A 61 11.53 0.67 -5.31
CA ALA A 61 11.21 2.01 -5.78
C ALA A 61 11.93 2.34 -7.10
N ASP A 62 13.18 1.89 -7.27
CA ASP A 62 13.94 2.11 -8.51
C ASP A 62 13.39 1.29 -9.68
N ALA A 63 12.96 0.04 -9.42
CA ALA A 63 12.32 -0.79 -10.43
C ALA A 63 10.97 -0.20 -10.89
N LEU A 64 10.16 0.29 -9.94
CA LEU A 64 8.89 0.96 -10.25
C LEU A 64 9.12 2.30 -10.96
N ALA A 65 10.14 3.07 -10.58
CA ALA A 65 10.48 4.32 -11.25
C ALA A 65 10.83 4.11 -12.73
N ARG A 66 11.53 3.01 -13.05
CA ARG A 66 11.80 2.65 -14.46
C ARG A 66 10.51 2.35 -15.22
N GLN A 67 9.60 1.53 -14.64
CA GLN A 67 8.31 1.21 -15.27
C GLN A 67 7.45 2.47 -15.50
N ILE A 68 7.45 3.40 -14.53
CA ILE A 68 6.74 4.68 -14.66
C ILE A 68 7.37 5.55 -15.75
N GLY A 69 8.71 5.51 -15.89
CA GLY A 69 9.43 6.24 -16.93
C GLY A 69 9.10 5.82 -18.37
N GLU A 70 8.51 4.65 -18.56
CA GLU A 70 8.00 4.16 -19.84
C GLU A 70 6.60 4.68 -20.21
N LEU A 71 5.92 5.35 -19.26
CA LEU A 71 4.61 5.93 -19.49
C LEU A 71 4.73 7.32 -20.12
N GLU A 72 3.81 7.64 -21.02
CA GLU A 72 3.76 8.95 -21.70
C GLU A 72 3.53 10.13 -20.75
N GLN A 73 2.84 9.88 -19.65
CA GLN A 73 2.48 10.90 -18.65
C GLN A 73 2.65 10.34 -17.23
N LYS A 74 2.86 11.24 -16.27
CA LYS A 74 2.89 10.86 -14.84
C LYS A 74 1.55 10.23 -14.45
N PRO A 75 1.55 9.00 -13.92
CA PRO A 75 0.31 8.32 -13.53
C PRO A 75 -0.25 8.83 -12.20
N VAL A 76 -1.48 8.44 -11.91
CA VAL A 76 -1.99 8.35 -10.54
C VAL A 76 -1.41 7.07 -9.94
N LEU A 77 -0.67 7.19 -8.83
CA LEU A 77 -0.16 6.03 -8.10
C LEU A 77 -1.22 5.55 -7.11
N ILE A 78 -1.59 4.27 -7.17
CA ILE A 78 -2.48 3.64 -6.19
C ILE A 78 -1.67 2.56 -5.46
N GLY A 79 -1.40 2.74 -4.17
CA GLY A 79 -0.57 1.81 -3.40
C GLY A 79 -1.30 1.24 -2.18
N HIS A 80 -1.22 -0.08 -1.99
CA HIS A 80 -1.75 -0.77 -0.82
C HIS A 80 -0.61 -1.16 0.13
N SER A 81 -0.74 -0.88 1.41
CA SER A 81 0.22 -1.32 2.45
C SER A 81 1.66 -0.89 2.15
N MET A 82 2.62 -1.82 1.99
CA MET A 82 3.99 -1.53 1.52
C MET A 82 3.98 -0.80 0.17
N GLY A 83 3.09 -1.18 -0.76
CA GLY A 83 2.90 -0.46 -2.02
C GLY A 83 2.48 1.01 -1.82
N GLY A 84 1.76 1.30 -0.73
CA GLY A 84 1.43 2.66 -0.31
C GLY A 84 2.67 3.45 0.17
N LEU A 85 3.64 2.81 0.83
CA LEU A 85 4.91 3.44 1.15
C LEU A 85 5.75 3.67 -0.12
N LEU A 86 5.81 2.70 -1.02
CA LEU A 86 6.50 2.84 -2.31
C LEU A 86 5.88 3.98 -3.15
N ALA A 87 4.55 4.11 -3.15
CA ALA A 87 3.88 5.24 -3.82
C ALA A 87 4.29 6.59 -3.21
N GLN A 88 4.43 6.70 -1.89
CA GLN A 88 4.95 7.91 -1.22
C GLN A 88 6.39 8.20 -1.64
N MET A 89 7.26 7.17 -1.70
CA MET A 89 8.66 7.31 -2.15
C MET A 89 8.75 7.81 -3.59
N LEU A 90 7.93 7.26 -4.49
CA LEU A 90 7.86 7.66 -5.90
C LEU A 90 7.30 9.09 -6.06
N ALA A 91 6.27 9.44 -5.30
CA ALA A 91 5.72 10.78 -5.28
C ALA A 91 6.75 11.82 -4.81
N SER A 92 7.57 11.50 -3.79
CA SER A 92 8.66 12.38 -3.34
C SER A 92 9.78 12.57 -4.38
N ARG A 93 9.84 11.68 -5.37
CA ARG A 93 10.72 11.79 -6.56
C ARG A 93 10.05 12.56 -7.72
N GLY A 94 8.82 13.06 -7.52
CA GLY A 94 8.07 13.79 -8.53
C GLY A 94 7.47 12.92 -9.65
N LEU A 95 7.28 11.62 -9.41
CA LEU A 95 6.83 10.64 -10.42
C LEU A 95 5.31 10.42 -10.44
N ALA A 96 4.55 11.17 -9.65
CA ALA A 96 3.10 11.04 -9.57
C ALA A 96 2.37 12.32 -9.98
N ARG A 97 1.20 12.19 -10.66
CA ARG A 97 0.24 13.26 -10.83
C ARG A 97 -0.67 13.40 -9.59
N ALA A 98 -1.05 12.29 -9.02
CA ALA A 98 -1.81 12.18 -7.78
C ALA A 98 -1.49 10.83 -7.11
N VAL A 99 -1.82 10.68 -5.83
CA VAL A 99 -1.53 9.47 -5.06
C VAL A 99 -2.77 9.00 -4.31
N VAL A 100 -3.06 7.71 -4.36
CA VAL A 100 -4.07 7.04 -3.53
C VAL A 100 -3.37 6.01 -2.64
N LEU A 101 -3.52 6.13 -1.36
CA LEU A 101 -2.91 5.26 -0.35
C LEU A 101 -4.00 4.44 0.35
N LEU A 102 -3.98 3.13 0.17
CA LEU A 102 -4.90 2.20 0.84
C LEU A 102 -4.16 1.52 2.00
N ALA A 103 -4.56 1.79 3.23
CA ALA A 103 -3.94 1.24 4.43
C ALA A 103 -2.40 1.29 4.37
N PRO A 104 -1.76 2.44 4.09
CA PRO A 104 -0.35 2.52 3.74
C PRO A 104 0.56 2.16 4.91
N ALA A 105 1.67 1.49 4.62
CA ALA A 105 2.79 1.43 5.54
C ALA A 105 3.38 2.84 5.75
N SER A 106 3.81 3.11 6.98
CA SER A 106 4.35 4.43 7.36
C SER A 106 5.80 4.61 6.93
N PRO A 107 6.18 5.81 6.49
CA PRO A 107 7.58 6.14 6.25
C PRO A 107 8.34 6.32 7.58
N ALA A 108 9.66 6.32 7.54
CA ALA A 108 10.52 6.61 8.68
C ALA A 108 10.09 7.91 9.39
N GLY A 109 10.16 7.89 10.72
CA GLY A 109 9.67 8.96 11.60
C GLY A 109 8.26 8.73 12.13
N ILE A 110 7.53 7.70 11.65
CA ILE A 110 6.25 7.26 12.22
C ILE A 110 6.40 5.81 12.65
N LEU A 111 6.33 5.55 13.95
CA LEU A 111 6.52 4.21 14.50
C LEU A 111 5.18 3.46 14.57
N ALA A 112 5.10 2.35 13.82
CA ALA A 112 3.93 1.48 13.76
C ALA A 112 4.03 0.32 14.78
N LEU A 113 4.36 0.61 16.05
CA LEU A 113 4.38 -0.40 17.11
C LEU A 113 3.06 -0.41 17.88
N SER A 114 2.40 -1.58 17.87
CA SER A 114 1.23 -1.89 18.69
C SER A 114 1.19 -3.38 18.96
N PRO A 115 0.46 -3.85 19.97
CA PRO A 115 0.28 -5.28 20.21
C PRO A 115 -0.23 -6.05 18.98
N SER A 116 -1.12 -5.45 18.18
CA SER A 116 -1.62 -6.06 16.95
C SER A 116 -0.53 -6.20 15.89
N VAL A 117 0.29 -5.18 15.68
CA VAL A 117 1.42 -5.22 14.73
C VAL A 117 2.46 -6.23 15.17
N ILE A 118 2.84 -6.22 16.46
CA ILE A 118 3.79 -7.20 17.01
C ILE A 118 3.27 -8.63 16.77
N ARG A 119 2.00 -8.89 17.09
CA ARG A 119 1.39 -10.21 16.85
C ARG A 119 1.39 -10.58 15.35
N SER A 120 1.12 -9.63 14.46
CA SER A 120 1.07 -9.85 13.01
C SER A 120 2.42 -10.25 12.42
N PHE A 121 3.53 -9.84 13.02
CA PHE A 121 4.88 -10.11 12.52
C PHE A 121 5.72 -10.98 13.46
N TRP A 122 5.12 -11.54 14.52
CA TRP A 122 5.85 -12.25 15.58
C TRP A 122 6.74 -13.37 15.05
N ARG A 123 6.20 -14.28 14.25
CA ARG A 123 6.97 -15.42 13.71
C ARG A 123 8.07 -14.99 12.76
N ILE A 124 7.88 -13.88 12.07
CA ILE A 124 8.92 -13.31 11.19
C ILE A 124 9.99 -12.66 12.05
N ALA A 125 9.62 -11.76 12.96
CA ALA A 125 10.56 -10.98 13.77
C ALA A 125 11.40 -11.82 14.73
N THR A 126 10.88 -12.96 15.20
CA THR A 126 11.62 -13.87 16.12
C THR A 126 12.59 -14.82 15.40
N ARG A 127 12.57 -14.88 14.06
CA ARG A 127 13.54 -15.66 13.31
C ARG A 127 14.81 -14.85 13.09
N TRP A 128 15.89 -15.24 13.76
CA TRP A 128 17.18 -14.56 13.58
C TRP A 128 17.60 -14.52 12.10
N GLY A 129 18.04 -13.35 11.64
CA GLY A 129 18.45 -13.13 10.24
C GLY A 129 17.29 -13.04 9.25
N PHE A 130 16.03 -12.81 9.71
CA PHE A 130 14.88 -12.67 8.80
C PHE A 130 15.11 -11.58 7.76
N TRP A 131 15.86 -10.53 8.06
CA TRP A 131 16.17 -9.42 7.17
C TRP A 131 17.09 -9.76 5.98
N GLN A 132 17.51 -11.02 5.87
CA GLN A 132 18.30 -11.56 4.75
C GLN A 132 17.61 -12.75 4.07
N ARG A 133 16.36 -13.00 4.39
CA ARG A 133 15.62 -14.18 3.91
C ARG A 133 14.25 -13.79 3.38
N PRO A 134 13.75 -14.50 2.36
CA PRO A 134 12.34 -14.40 2.00
C PRO A 134 11.46 -14.81 3.19
N THR A 135 10.38 -14.06 3.42
CA THR A 135 9.47 -14.27 4.54
C THR A 135 8.03 -14.38 4.06
N ARG A 136 7.22 -15.17 4.76
CA ARG A 136 5.78 -15.27 4.54
C ARG A 136 5.09 -15.50 5.88
N GLN A 137 3.94 -14.87 6.10
CA GLN A 137 3.10 -15.16 7.26
C GLN A 137 2.53 -16.58 7.18
N GLY A 138 2.29 -17.21 8.34
CA GLY A 138 1.43 -18.40 8.41
C GLY A 138 -0.03 -18.03 8.16
N PHE A 139 -0.86 -19.04 7.82
CA PHE A 139 -2.28 -18.82 7.53
C PHE A 139 -3.00 -18.09 8.67
N ASP A 140 -2.86 -18.57 9.90
CA ASP A 140 -3.53 -17.96 11.07
C ASP A 140 -3.07 -16.51 11.32
N GLU A 141 -1.79 -16.21 11.06
CA GLU A 141 -1.28 -14.85 11.16
C GLU A 141 -1.84 -13.95 10.07
N ALA A 142 -1.93 -14.45 8.84
CA ALA A 142 -2.52 -13.72 7.71
C ALA A 142 -4.01 -13.46 7.93
N VAL A 143 -4.75 -14.46 8.43
CA VAL A 143 -6.16 -14.28 8.81
C VAL A 143 -6.28 -13.23 9.91
N TYR A 144 -5.50 -13.35 10.99
CA TYR A 144 -5.53 -12.39 12.08
C TYR A 144 -5.23 -10.98 11.61
N SER A 145 -4.20 -10.81 10.80
CA SER A 145 -3.64 -9.51 10.46
C SER A 145 -4.39 -8.79 9.33
N MET A 146 -4.71 -9.52 8.26
CA MET A 146 -5.21 -8.93 7.01
C MET A 146 -6.58 -9.43 6.58
N LEU A 147 -6.87 -10.74 6.77
CA LEU A 147 -7.98 -11.38 6.08
C LEU A 147 -9.21 -11.60 6.96
N HIS A 148 -9.20 -11.14 8.22
CA HIS A 148 -10.26 -11.44 9.20
C HIS A 148 -11.65 -10.88 8.83
N ARG A 149 -11.74 -9.95 7.87
CA ARG A 149 -13.01 -9.44 7.32
C ARG A 149 -13.52 -10.24 6.13
N LEU A 150 -12.71 -11.15 5.58
CA LEU A 150 -13.15 -12.04 4.51
C LEU A 150 -13.91 -13.24 5.08
N PRO A 151 -14.89 -13.80 4.33
CA PRO A 151 -15.46 -15.11 4.61
C PRO A 151 -14.37 -16.20 4.65
N PRO A 152 -14.51 -17.26 5.48
CA PRO A 152 -13.48 -18.30 5.66
C PRO A 152 -13.00 -18.95 4.36
N THR A 153 -13.88 -19.18 3.40
CA THR A 153 -13.52 -19.71 2.07
C THR A 153 -12.58 -18.77 1.32
N LEU A 154 -12.92 -17.48 1.28
CA LEU A 154 -12.09 -16.47 0.62
C LEU A 154 -10.78 -16.19 1.38
N GLN A 155 -10.74 -16.40 2.70
CA GLN A 155 -9.48 -16.32 3.47
C GLN A 155 -8.47 -17.34 2.96
N ARG A 156 -8.90 -18.59 2.77
CA ARG A 156 -8.02 -19.67 2.27
C ARG A 156 -7.60 -19.42 0.83
N GLU A 157 -8.54 -19.15 -0.05
CA GLU A 157 -8.28 -18.86 -1.47
C GLU A 157 -7.32 -17.68 -1.65
N THR A 158 -7.49 -16.61 -0.87
CA THR A 158 -6.61 -15.43 -0.90
C THR A 158 -5.22 -15.76 -0.39
N TYR A 159 -5.14 -16.48 0.75
CA TYR A 159 -3.86 -16.87 1.34
C TYR A 159 -3.05 -17.81 0.42
N ASP A 160 -3.70 -18.72 -0.26
CA ASP A 160 -3.03 -19.67 -1.17
C ASP A 160 -2.39 -18.98 -2.38
N ARG A 161 -2.81 -17.75 -2.69
CA ARG A 161 -2.20 -16.89 -3.71
C ARG A 161 -1.02 -16.07 -3.21
N PHE A 162 -0.77 -16.00 -1.91
CA PHE A 162 0.36 -15.24 -1.37
C PHE A 162 1.68 -15.89 -1.78
N VAL A 163 2.63 -15.03 -2.12
CA VAL A 163 4.04 -15.38 -2.36
C VAL A 163 4.91 -14.91 -1.20
N HIS A 164 6.21 -15.15 -1.26
CA HIS A 164 7.14 -14.63 -0.27
C HIS A 164 7.41 -13.13 -0.47
N GLU A 165 7.83 -12.47 0.60
CA GLU A 165 8.23 -11.07 0.61
C GLU A 165 9.66 -10.92 1.14
N SER A 166 10.32 -9.82 0.81
CA SER A 166 11.63 -9.48 1.31
C SER A 166 11.66 -9.27 2.83
N GLY A 167 12.52 -10.01 3.50
CA GLY A 167 12.80 -9.74 4.90
C GLY A 167 13.53 -8.42 5.11
N ARG A 168 14.34 -7.98 4.12
CA ARG A 168 14.98 -6.66 4.13
C ARG A 168 13.94 -5.55 4.10
N ALA A 169 13.00 -5.57 3.16
CA ALA A 169 11.93 -4.57 3.09
C ALA A 169 11.07 -4.58 4.37
N THR A 170 10.77 -5.77 4.93
CA THR A 170 10.06 -5.89 6.21
C THR A 170 10.83 -5.21 7.35
N PHE A 171 12.15 -5.41 7.42
CA PHE A 171 13.03 -4.76 8.41
C PHE A 171 13.05 -3.23 8.23
N GLU A 172 13.22 -2.75 7.01
CA GLU A 172 13.30 -1.33 6.65
C GLU A 172 12.00 -0.56 6.97
N ILE A 173 10.85 -1.24 6.99
CA ILE A 173 9.56 -0.67 7.41
C ILE A 173 9.40 -0.75 8.93
N GLY A 174 9.53 -1.94 9.51
CA GLY A 174 9.18 -2.19 10.91
C GLY A 174 10.22 -1.71 11.90
N LEU A 175 11.49 -1.79 11.54
CA LEU A 175 12.66 -1.46 12.37
C LEU A 175 13.49 -0.33 11.75
N TRP A 176 12.83 0.61 11.08
CA TRP A 176 13.47 1.74 10.41
C TRP A 176 14.47 2.54 11.28
N PRO A 177 14.35 2.64 12.64
CA PRO A 177 15.36 3.33 13.44
C PRO A 177 16.71 2.61 13.46
N LEU A 178 16.74 1.31 13.14
CA LEU A 178 17.93 0.47 13.06
C LEU A 178 18.44 0.32 11.62
N ASP A 179 17.72 0.84 10.63
CA ASP A 179 18.13 0.78 9.23
C ASP A 179 19.14 1.89 8.89
N LEU A 180 20.41 1.51 8.80
CA LEU A 180 21.51 2.44 8.46
C LEU A 180 21.40 3.02 7.03
N ARG A 181 20.64 2.38 6.15
CA ARG A 181 20.40 2.88 4.79
C ARG A 181 19.27 3.90 4.73
N HIS A 182 18.48 4.00 5.80
CA HIS A 182 17.31 4.89 5.88
C HIS A 182 16.34 4.70 4.70
N ALA A 183 16.13 3.45 4.25
CA ALA A 183 15.44 3.13 3.01
C ALA A 183 13.99 3.61 2.97
N SER A 184 13.28 3.61 4.11
CA SER A 184 11.90 4.13 4.24
C SER A 184 11.83 5.65 4.52
N ARG A 185 12.98 6.35 4.55
CA ARG A 185 13.02 7.81 4.74
C ARG A 185 12.70 8.51 3.42
N LEU A 186 11.81 9.49 3.50
CA LEU A 186 11.46 10.33 2.37
C LEU A 186 11.24 11.78 2.82
N ASP A 187 11.40 12.70 1.89
CA ASP A 187 11.11 14.12 2.13
C ASP A 187 9.65 14.41 1.74
N ALA A 188 8.79 14.53 2.74
CA ALA A 188 7.38 14.82 2.55
C ALA A 188 7.10 16.21 1.95
N SER A 189 8.04 17.17 2.10
CA SER A 189 7.89 18.51 1.54
C SER A 189 7.97 18.56 0.01
N ARG A 190 8.55 17.51 -0.60
CA ARG A 190 8.66 17.36 -2.05
C ARG A 190 7.39 16.77 -2.69
N ILE A 191 6.40 16.37 -1.89
CA ILE A 191 5.12 15.86 -2.39
C ILE A 191 4.15 17.03 -2.45
N ASP A 192 3.86 17.49 -3.64
CA ASP A 192 2.97 18.62 -3.95
C ASP A 192 1.70 18.20 -4.70
N CYS A 193 1.64 16.95 -5.17
CA CYS A 193 0.48 16.41 -5.86
C CYS A 193 -0.64 16.03 -4.87
N PRO A 194 -1.93 16.09 -5.32
CA PRO A 194 -3.07 15.66 -4.51
C PRO A 194 -2.92 14.22 -4.02
N MET A 195 -3.33 13.97 -2.78
CA MET A 195 -3.24 12.65 -2.15
C MET A 195 -4.55 12.28 -1.48
N LEU A 196 -5.05 11.05 -1.74
CA LEU A 196 -6.14 10.43 -1.00
C LEU A 196 -5.58 9.32 -0.12
N ILE A 197 -5.88 9.36 1.17
CA ILE A 197 -5.43 8.35 2.12
C ILE A 197 -6.66 7.68 2.73
N ILE A 198 -6.76 6.36 2.60
CA ILE A 198 -7.88 5.57 3.10
C ILE A 198 -7.39 4.56 4.13
N ALA A 199 -8.03 4.55 5.30
CA ALA A 199 -7.72 3.63 6.39
C ALA A 199 -8.94 2.80 6.79
N GLY A 200 -8.74 1.51 7.07
CA GLY A 200 -9.71 0.67 7.75
C GLY A 200 -9.59 0.81 9.27
N ARG A 201 -10.71 1.01 9.98
CA ARG A 201 -10.68 1.17 11.45
C ARG A 201 -10.28 -0.11 12.18
N GLU A 202 -10.50 -1.26 11.55
CA GLU A 202 -10.19 -2.57 12.11
C GLU A 202 -8.82 -3.11 11.68
N ASP A 203 -8.00 -2.27 11.04
CA ASP A 203 -6.68 -2.65 10.56
C ASP A 203 -5.72 -2.97 11.71
N ARG A 204 -5.13 -4.17 11.65
CA ARG A 204 -4.21 -4.70 12.67
C ARG A 204 -2.74 -4.62 12.26
N ILE A 205 -2.45 -4.30 10.98
CA ILE A 205 -1.08 -4.12 10.43
C ILE A 205 -0.70 -2.65 10.37
N THR A 206 -1.57 -1.82 9.78
CA THR A 206 -1.39 -0.37 9.74
C THR A 206 -2.53 0.30 10.52
N PRO A 207 -2.51 0.24 11.85
CA PRO A 207 -3.62 0.73 12.67
C PRO A 207 -3.98 2.16 12.34
N VAL A 208 -5.26 2.47 12.38
CA VAL A 208 -5.82 3.78 12.00
C VAL A 208 -5.06 4.97 12.62
N ARG A 209 -4.57 4.81 13.86
CA ARG A 209 -3.74 5.83 14.54
C ARG A 209 -2.42 6.12 13.80
N VAL A 210 -1.84 5.10 13.15
CA VAL A 210 -0.61 5.24 12.36
C VAL A 210 -0.93 5.93 11.04
N VAL A 211 -2.01 5.53 10.37
CA VAL A 211 -2.43 6.16 9.11
C VAL A 211 -2.87 7.61 9.31
N ARG A 212 -3.46 7.96 10.47
CA ARG A 212 -3.71 9.37 10.85
C ARG A 212 -2.42 10.20 10.92
N GLN A 213 -1.33 9.62 11.45
CA GLN A 213 -0.03 10.32 11.48
C GLN A 213 0.54 10.50 10.06
N VAL A 214 0.34 9.51 9.17
CA VAL A 214 0.69 9.65 7.75
C VAL A 214 -0.12 10.78 7.12
N ALA A 215 -1.44 10.82 7.32
CA ALA A 215 -2.31 11.88 6.82
C ALA A 215 -1.90 13.26 7.36
N GLN A 216 -1.58 13.36 8.64
CA GLN A 216 -1.11 14.60 9.26
C GLN A 216 0.22 15.09 8.66
N ARG A 217 1.12 14.19 8.31
CA ARG A 217 2.38 14.53 7.61
C ARG A 217 2.12 15.20 6.26
N TYR A 218 1.08 14.77 5.55
CA TYR A 218 0.69 15.27 4.23
C TYR A 218 -0.50 16.24 4.24
N ARG A 219 -0.86 16.82 5.40
CA ARG A 219 -2.06 17.67 5.58
C ARG A 219 -2.25 18.79 4.55
N ARG A 220 -1.17 19.19 3.87
CA ARG A 220 -1.23 20.25 2.83
C ARG A 220 -1.84 19.78 1.52
N VAL A 221 -1.78 18.48 1.24
CA VAL A 221 -2.19 17.89 -0.04
C VAL A 221 -3.12 16.68 0.13
N ALA A 222 -3.30 16.19 1.36
CA ALA A 222 -4.03 14.97 1.64
C ALA A 222 -5.51 15.21 1.94
N THR A 223 -6.37 14.42 1.29
CA THR A 223 -7.72 14.08 1.74
C THR A 223 -7.64 12.77 2.52
N TYR A 224 -8.24 12.68 3.70
CA TYR A 224 -8.18 11.51 4.56
C TYR A 224 -9.58 10.91 4.79
N LEU A 225 -9.71 9.60 4.65
CA LEU A 225 -10.96 8.86 4.84
C LEU A 225 -10.74 7.64 5.74
N GLU A 226 -11.60 7.47 6.76
CA GLU A 226 -11.64 6.29 7.62
C GLU A 226 -12.91 5.47 7.36
N LEU A 227 -12.73 4.19 7.13
CA LEU A 227 -13.82 3.26 6.85
C LEU A 227 -14.12 2.41 8.09
N PRO A 228 -15.32 2.54 8.70
CA PRO A 228 -15.62 1.92 10.00
C PRO A 228 -15.63 0.39 9.97
N ASN A 229 -16.11 -0.21 8.89
CA ASN A 229 -16.29 -1.67 8.75
C ASN A 229 -15.22 -2.29 7.83
N HIS A 230 -14.02 -1.73 7.82
CA HIS A 230 -12.92 -2.20 6.98
C HIS A 230 -11.66 -2.43 7.81
N ALA A 231 -10.84 -3.38 7.36
CA ALA A 231 -9.57 -3.72 7.96
C ALA A 231 -8.40 -3.40 7.01
N HIS A 232 -7.41 -4.30 6.91
CA HIS A 232 -6.23 -4.08 6.08
C HIS A 232 -6.47 -4.39 4.60
N TRP A 233 -7.35 -5.38 4.30
CA TRP A 233 -7.53 -5.94 2.96
C TRP A 233 -8.50 -5.11 2.10
N LEU A 234 -8.28 -3.77 2.05
CA LEU A 234 -9.14 -2.82 1.32
C LEU A 234 -9.28 -3.12 -0.18
N VAL A 235 -8.46 -4.01 -0.70
CA VAL A 235 -8.45 -4.39 -2.12
C VAL A 235 -9.54 -5.41 -2.51
N ALA A 236 -10.11 -6.15 -1.54
CA ALA A 236 -11.12 -7.17 -1.85
C ALA A 236 -12.00 -7.60 -0.64
N GLU A 237 -11.94 -6.93 0.51
CA GLU A 237 -12.88 -7.21 1.60
C GLU A 237 -14.28 -6.64 1.28
N PRO A 238 -15.36 -7.14 1.91
CA PRO A 238 -16.74 -6.71 1.60
C PRO A 238 -16.87 -5.18 1.60
N GLY A 239 -17.41 -4.61 0.52
CA GLY A 239 -17.56 -3.16 0.32
C GLY A 239 -16.40 -2.48 -0.44
N TRP A 240 -15.43 -3.23 -0.94
CA TRP A 240 -14.29 -2.69 -1.71
C TRP A 240 -14.73 -1.94 -2.98
N GLU A 241 -15.87 -2.27 -3.59
CA GLU A 241 -16.42 -1.58 -4.75
C GLU A 241 -16.75 -0.12 -4.42
N GLN A 242 -17.22 0.15 -3.20
CA GLN A 242 -17.48 1.52 -2.72
C GLN A 242 -16.19 2.32 -2.55
N ILE A 243 -15.09 1.64 -2.22
CA ILE A 243 -13.76 2.28 -2.16
C ILE A 243 -13.32 2.71 -3.56
N VAL A 244 -13.50 1.83 -4.57
CA VAL A 244 -13.21 2.19 -5.97
C VAL A 244 -14.03 3.39 -6.42
N ALA A 245 -15.35 3.39 -6.13
CA ALA A 245 -16.23 4.51 -6.47
C ALA A 245 -15.81 5.82 -5.77
N ALA A 246 -15.39 5.75 -4.50
CA ALA A 246 -14.88 6.91 -3.77
C ALA A 246 -13.58 7.46 -4.37
N ILE A 247 -12.68 6.58 -4.80
CA ILE A 247 -11.42 6.96 -5.47
C ILE A 247 -11.74 7.62 -6.82
N ASP A 248 -12.62 7.02 -7.62
CA ASP A 248 -13.00 7.56 -8.93
C ASP A 248 -13.65 8.96 -8.80
N HIS A 249 -14.57 9.10 -7.86
CA HIS A 249 -15.17 10.40 -7.54
C HIS A 249 -14.10 11.43 -7.14
N TRP A 250 -13.17 11.06 -6.27
CA TRP A 250 -12.08 11.95 -5.85
C TRP A 250 -11.16 12.33 -7.02
N LEU A 251 -10.82 11.39 -7.91
CA LEU A 251 -10.02 11.67 -9.10
C LEU A 251 -10.69 12.70 -10.02
N HIS A 252 -12.00 12.65 -10.17
CA HIS A 252 -12.76 13.64 -10.92
C HIS A 252 -12.72 15.04 -10.26
N ALA A 253 -12.73 15.09 -8.92
CA ALA A 253 -12.67 16.35 -8.16
C ALA A 253 -11.28 17.02 -8.21
N VAL A 254 -10.18 16.21 -8.23
CA VAL A 254 -8.80 16.71 -8.27
C VAL A 254 -8.23 16.82 -9.70
N GLY A 255 -9.08 16.87 -10.71
CA GLY A 255 -8.72 17.00 -12.13
C GLY A 255 -7.61 18.05 -12.37
N PRO A 256 -7.06 18.19 -13.59
CA PRO A 256 -5.85 18.95 -13.87
C PRO A 256 -5.90 20.45 -13.49
N ALA A 257 -7.03 20.97 -13.03
CA ALA A 257 -7.28 22.40 -12.77
C ALA A 257 -7.38 22.82 -11.28
N HIS A 258 -7.28 21.92 -10.29
CA HIS A 258 -7.45 22.33 -8.90
C HIS A 258 -6.16 22.22 -8.04
N ARG A 259 -5.46 23.34 -7.94
CA ARG A 259 -4.62 23.69 -6.79
C ARG A 259 -5.54 24.16 -5.66
N THR A 260 -5.46 23.49 -4.50
CA THR A 260 -6.09 23.84 -3.21
C THR A 260 -7.49 23.26 -2.98
N ILE A 261 -7.56 22.10 -2.31
CA ILE A 261 -8.77 21.64 -1.65
C ILE A 261 -8.58 21.81 -0.13
N SER A 262 -9.42 22.68 0.43
CA SER A 262 -9.58 22.82 1.88
C SER A 262 -10.18 21.55 2.49
N LEU A 263 -9.73 21.20 3.68
CA LEU A 263 -10.25 20.12 4.53
C LEU A 263 -11.79 20.23 4.65
N ILE A 264 -12.51 19.30 4.07
CA ILE A 264 -13.92 19.10 4.40
C ILE A 264 -13.93 18.13 5.58
N SER A 265 -14.15 18.67 6.77
CA SER A 265 -14.53 17.90 7.95
C SER A 265 -15.90 17.28 7.65
N ALA A 266 -15.97 15.96 7.51
CA ALA A 266 -17.24 15.25 7.57
C ALA A 266 -17.83 15.43 8.97
N GLY A 267 -18.69 16.44 9.11
CA GLY A 267 -19.49 16.66 10.30
C GLY A 267 -20.38 15.44 10.54
N ALA A 268 -20.39 15.03 11.81
CA ALA A 268 -21.33 14.07 12.33
C ALA A 268 -22.75 14.51 11.99
N ALA A 269 -23.48 13.67 11.26
CA ALA A 269 -24.93 13.71 11.26
C ALA A 269 -25.39 12.69 12.30
N THR A 270 -26.10 13.18 13.26
CA THR A 270 -26.79 12.52 14.40
C THR A 270 -27.68 11.37 13.99
#